data_0c2a65f851f167789c5bedcc1e70a094
#
_entry.id   0c2a65f851f167789c5bedcc1e70a094
#
_cell.length_a   1.000
_cell.length_b   1.000
_cell.length_c   1.000
_cell.angle_alpha   90.00
_cell.angle_beta   90.00
_cell.angle_gamma   90.00
#
_symmetry.space_group_name_H-M   'P 1'
#
loop_
_entity.id
_entity.type
_entity.pdbx_description
1 polymer ?
#
loop_
_entity_poly.entity_id
_entity_poly.type
_entity_poly.pdbx_seq_one_letter_code
_entity_poly.pdbx_strand_id
1 'polypeptide(L)'
;MLTEFHPIHTDIPKPQKFTFPFCYEPHPLCLLAAGEVQRYIAGVDKWRDELQHGKMFGVLVAEDEEGRLGFTAAFSGLLDGSNDHPYFVPPVFDATPADGYFKTNEARISAINRTIDGIEKGESYLNALHKLESCKTETAAEEEQYRLKIKEAKAARDAKRLSGTPITPEEEERMLNESRFMKAELHRMKKRNKEQTAECEVRLKPFQDEIRQLKAKRKAMSDSLQHWLFEQYNMLNARGERRGLCSIFADTPQHVPPAGAGDCCAPKLLQHAYLNHLHPVCMAEFWWGDSPKSEIRHHLHYYPACRGKCLPILTHMLQGLDVDPDPRQAPEQRQPEIVYEDEWLIVACKPAGMLSVRGKSDRQSAASLIAQNYAEGYEPVPVHRLDMDTSGLIILAKTPEAYKNLQEQFCQRSISKRYVALLDGTPKAPKSGRISLPLIADPLNRPYQKVDTDNGKAAVTDYKIIGQIAGRTLIELFPHTGRTHQLRVHCAHRLGLDTPIVGDSLYGHPADRLYLHAEAITFRHPATGKEMTFERTAGFRRSIMPQD
;
A
#
# COMPACT_ATOMS: atom_id res chain seq x y z
N MET A 1 16.62 -32.53 -22.83
CA MET A 1 15.52 -31.55 -22.67
C MET A 1 15.45 -31.29 -21.17
N LEU A 2 15.45 -30.04 -20.77
CA LEU A 2 15.33 -29.66 -19.35
C LEU A 2 14.00 -30.18 -18.82
N THR A 3 13.98 -30.81 -17.65
CA THR A 3 12.76 -31.36 -17.04
C THR A 3 11.74 -30.29 -16.68
N GLU A 4 12.20 -29.07 -16.46
CA GLU A 4 11.40 -27.89 -16.06
C GLU A 4 10.94 -27.05 -17.28
N PHE A 5 11.36 -27.40 -18.50
CA PHE A 5 10.92 -26.73 -19.72
C PHE A 5 9.81 -27.54 -20.40
N HIS A 6 8.59 -27.04 -20.35
CA HIS A 6 7.36 -27.68 -20.82
C HIS A 6 7.03 -27.17 -22.24
N PRO A 7 6.99 -28.01 -23.27
CA PRO A 7 6.74 -27.56 -24.64
C PRO A 7 5.31 -27.02 -24.82
N ILE A 8 5.18 -25.97 -25.63
CA ILE A 8 3.88 -25.38 -26.06
C ILE A 8 3.72 -25.59 -27.56
N HIS A 9 2.57 -26.15 -27.96
CA HIS A 9 2.15 -26.27 -29.35
C HIS A 9 0.91 -25.42 -29.58
N THR A 10 1.05 -24.27 -30.28
CA THR A 10 -0.04 -23.32 -30.47
C THR A 10 0.22 -22.41 -31.67
N ASP A 11 -0.86 -21.89 -32.29
CA ASP A 11 -0.81 -20.88 -33.34
C ASP A 11 -0.90 -19.44 -32.78
N ILE A 12 -0.92 -19.27 -31.44
CA ILE A 12 -0.94 -17.95 -30.82
C ILE A 12 0.36 -17.21 -31.15
N PRO A 13 0.29 -16.01 -31.78
CA PRO A 13 1.47 -15.26 -32.13
C PRO A 13 2.25 -14.81 -30.89
N LYS A 14 3.58 -14.77 -31.03
CA LYS A 14 4.45 -14.23 -29.97
C LYS A 14 4.28 -12.71 -29.86
N PRO A 15 4.37 -12.12 -28.65
CA PRO A 15 4.43 -10.68 -28.49
C PRO A 15 5.74 -10.15 -29.13
N GLN A 16 5.72 -8.89 -29.56
CA GLN A 16 6.91 -8.24 -30.10
C GLN A 16 7.97 -7.92 -29.04
N LYS A 17 7.54 -7.70 -27.79
CA LYS A 17 8.37 -7.34 -26.66
C LYS A 17 8.05 -8.19 -25.45
N PHE A 18 9.02 -8.31 -24.55
CA PHE A 18 8.81 -8.99 -23.28
C PHE A 18 7.84 -8.22 -22.39
N THR A 19 7.00 -8.93 -21.64
CA THR A 19 6.04 -8.37 -20.69
C THR A 19 6.71 -7.42 -19.69
N PHE A 20 6.15 -6.21 -19.51
CA PHE A 20 6.57 -5.32 -18.42
C PHE A 20 6.04 -5.84 -17.07
N PRO A 21 6.87 -6.40 -16.15
CA PRO A 21 6.38 -7.22 -15.04
C PRO A 21 5.53 -6.49 -13.99
N PHE A 22 5.56 -5.14 -13.97
CA PHE A 22 4.93 -4.35 -12.89
C PHE A 22 3.58 -3.76 -13.26
N CYS A 23 3.13 -3.96 -14.49
CA CYS A 23 1.80 -3.57 -14.97
C CYS A 23 1.55 -4.20 -16.33
N TYR A 24 0.72 -5.22 -16.40
CA TYR A 24 0.40 -5.92 -17.63
C TYR A 24 -0.98 -6.59 -17.55
N GLU A 25 -1.52 -6.91 -18.71
CA GLU A 25 -2.52 -7.96 -18.89
C GLU A 25 -1.80 -9.21 -19.41
N PRO A 26 -2.11 -10.41 -18.90
CA PRO A 26 -1.42 -11.62 -19.30
C PRO A 26 -1.58 -11.89 -20.80
N HIS A 27 -0.47 -12.10 -21.49
CA HIS A 27 -0.50 -12.51 -22.89
C HIS A 27 -1.20 -13.88 -23.04
N PRO A 28 -1.95 -14.16 -24.13
CA PRO A 28 -2.63 -15.45 -24.33
C PRO A 28 -1.72 -16.68 -24.17
N LEU A 29 -0.44 -16.60 -24.56
CA LEU A 29 0.54 -17.66 -24.29
C LEU A 29 0.74 -17.91 -22.79
N CYS A 30 0.77 -16.86 -21.97
CA CYS A 30 0.87 -17.00 -20.51
C CYS A 30 -0.40 -17.60 -19.92
N LEU A 31 -1.59 -17.27 -20.46
CA LEU A 31 -2.86 -17.88 -20.02
C LEU A 31 -2.87 -19.38 -20.30
N LEU A 32 -2.36 -19.81 -21.45
CA LEU A 32 -2.23 -21.20 -21.82
C LEU A 32 -1.26 -21.92 -20.87
N ALA A 33 -0.05 -21.39 -20.66
CA ALA A 33 0.95 -21.94 -19.75
C ALA A 33 0.44 -22.00 -18.30
N ALA A 34 -0.20 -20.94 -17.82
CA ALA A 34 -0.77 -20.90 -16.47
C ALA A 34 -1.87 -21.96 -16.30
N GLY A 35 -2.71 -22.19 -17.32
CA GLY A 35 -3.73 -23.24 -17.31
C GLY A 35 -3.14 -24.65 -17.15
N GLU A 36 -1.97 -24.93 -17.76
CA GLU A 36 -1.22 -26.19 -17.55
C GLU A 36 -0.75 -26.32 -16.11
N VAL A 37 -0.10 -25.27 -15.58
CA VAL A 37 0.37 -25.23 -14.18
C VAL A 37 -0.80 -25.41 -13.20
N GLN A 38 -1.93 -24.75 -13.45
CA GLN A 38 -3.13 -24.86 -12.61
C GLN A 38 -3.67 -26.30 -12.60
N ARG A 39 -3.70 -26.98 -13.74
CA ARG A 39 -4.09 -28.41 -13.84
C ARG A 39 -3.12 -29.31 -13.08
N TYR A 40 -1.81 -29.08 -13.22
CA TYR A 40 -0.80 -29.80 -12.49
C TYR A 40 -0.97 -29.66 -10.96
N ILE A 41 -1.08 -28.41 -10.47
CA ILE A 41 -1.28 -28.10 -9.05
C ILE A 41 -2.53 -28.79 -8.50
N ALA A 42 -3.65 -28.69 -9.22
CA ALA A 42 -4.91 -29.31 -8.82
C ALA A 42 -4.84 -30.84 -8.71
N GLY A 43 -3.92 -31.47 -9.44
CA GLY A 43 -3.67 -32.92 -9.40
C GLY A 43 -2.79 -33.40 -8.23
N VAL A 44 -2.19 -32.50 -7.44
CA VAL A 44 -1.28 -32.86 -6.35
C VAL A 44 -1.98 -32.72 -4.99
N ASP A 45 -2.65 -33.78 -4.55
CA ASP A 45 -3.48 -33.78 -3.34
C ASP A 45 -2.74 -33.35 -2.06
N LYS A 46 -1.48 -33.71 -1.92
CA LYS A 46 -0.67 -33.38 -0.73
C LYS A 46 -0.45 -31.87 -0.50
N TRP A 47 -0.64 -31.03 -1.51
CA TRP A 47 -0.48 -29.58 -1.41
C TRP A 47 -1.78 -28.85 -1.09
N ARG A 48 -2.93 -29.54 -1.13
CA ARG A 48 -4.27 -28.95 -1.06
C ARG A 48 -4.45 -28.03 0.17
N ASP A 49 -4.10 -28.54 1.35
CA ASP A 49 -4.31 -27.80 2.61
C ASP A 49 -3.38 -26.58 2.71
N GLU A 50 -2.12 -26.71 2.31
CA GLU A 50 -1.19 -25.58 2.30
C GLU A 50 -1.60 -24.52 1.28
N LEU A 51 -2.05 -24.92 0.11
CA LEU A 51 -2.47 -24.04 -0.97
C LEU A 51 -3.77 -23.28 -0.67
N GLN A 52 -4.64 -23.78 0.22
CA GLN A 52 -5.80 -23.02 0.69
C GLN A 52 -5.38 -21.69 1.35
N HIS A 53 -4.25 -21.65 2.06
CA HIS A 53 -3.75 -20.45 2.71
C HIS A 53 -3.18 -19.39 1.73
N GLY A 54 -3.12 -19.71 0.46
CA GLY A 54 -2.74 -18.82 -0.62
C GLY A 54 -1.26 -18.83 -0.97
N LYS A 55 -0.96 -18.90 -2.27
CA LYS A 55 0.40 -18.93 -2.81
C LYS A 55 0.47 -18.28 -4.19
N MET A 56 1.58 -17.59 -4.46
CA MET A 56 1.88 -17.06 -5.78
C MET A 56 2.61 -18.08 -6.63
N PHE A 57 2.12 -18.29 -7.84
CA PHE A 57 2.78 -19.04 -8.91
C PHE A 57 3.07 -18.12 -10.08
N GLY A 58 4.07 -18.49 -10.88
CA GLY A 58 4.44 -17.75 -12.07
C GLY A 58 4.78 -18.68 -13.23
N VAL A 59 4.59 -18.18 -14.43
CA VAL A 59 4.99 -18.82 -15.69
C VAL A 59 5.84 -17.89 -16.51
N LEU A 60 6.85 -18.42 -17.17
CA LEU A 60 7.66 -17.73 -18.17
C LEU A 60 7.60 -18.56 -19.47
N VAL A 61 7.00 -17.99 -20.49
CA VAL A 61 7.08 -18.54 -21.83
C VAL A 61 8.41 -18.12 -22.46
N ALA A 62 9.13 -19.08 -22.99
CA ALA A 62 10.46 -18.88 -23.57
C ALA A 62 10.67 -19.76 -24.81
N GLU A 63 11.70 -19.45 -25.58
CA GLU A 63 12.21 -20.29 -26.66
C GLU A 63 13.55 -20.89 -26.24
N ASP A 64 13.78 -22.14 -26.63
CA ASP A 64 15.09 -22.77 -26.50
C ASP A 64 16.03 -22.38 -27.64
N GLU A 65 17.28 -22.89 -27.63
CA GLU A 65 18.28 -22.58 -28.66
C GLU A 65 17.87 -23.05 -30.05
N GLU A 66 16.97 -24.04 -30.20
CA GLU A 66 16.42 -24.49 -31.45
C GLU A 66 15.16 -23.73 -31.89
N GLY A 67 14.74 -22.71 -31.12
CA GLY A 67 13.56 -21.90 -31.42
C GLY A 67 12.23 -22.57 -31.08
N ARG A 68 12.24 -23.66 -30.29
CA ARG A 68 11.02 -24.36 -29.85
C ARG A 68 10.41 -23.58 -28.69
N LEU A 69 9.10 -23.31 -28.79
CA LEU A 69 8.36 -22.60 -27.76
C LEU A 69 8.00 -23.55 -26.62
N GLY A 70 8.21 -23.09 -25.40
CA GLY A 70 7.83 -23.78 -24.19
C GLY A 70 7.64 -22.80 -23.03
N PHE A 71 7.37 -23.33 -21.85
CA PHE A 71 7.31 -22.53 -20.63
C PHE A 71 8.02 -23.19 -19.47
N THR A 72 8.43 -22.36 -18.52
CA THR A 72 8.87 -22.77 -17.20
C THR A 72 7.91 -22.23 -16.15
N ALA A 73 7.82 -22.89 -14.99
CA ALA A 73 6.95 -22.51 -13.90
C ALA A 73 7.71 -22.31 -12.60
N ALA A 74 7.24 -21.45 -11.73
CA ALA A 74 7.79 -21.21 -10.39
C ALA A 74 6.69 -20.98 -9.36
N PHE A 75 7.03 -21.18 -8.09
CA PHE A 75 6.22 -20.76 -6.94
C PHE A 75 7.05 -19.91 -5.98
N SER A 76 6.37 -19.08 -5.20
CA SER A 76 7.04 -18.21 -4.22
C SER A 76 7.28 -18.93 -2.89
N GLY A 77 8.47 -18.75 -2.29
CA GLY A 77 8.82 -19.32 -0.99
C GLY A 77 8.90 -20.86 -1.00
N LEU A 78 8.43 -21.49 0.07
CA LEU A 78 8.40 -22.96 0.22
C LEU A 78 7.03 -23.52 -0.16
N LEU A 79 6.98 -24.74 -0.64
CA LEU A 79 5.78 -25.56 -0.86
C LEU A 79 6.06 -26.96 -0.33
N ASP A 80 5.21 -27.47 0.56
CA ASP A 80 5.42 -28.77 1.24
C ASP A 80 6.81 -28.85 1.91
N GLY A 81 7.21 -27.74 2.54
CA GLY A 81 8.50 -27.63 3.23
C GLY A 81 9.74 -27.55 2.33
N SER A 82 9.59 -27.60 0.99
CA SER A 82 10.66 -27.52 0.01
C SER A 82 10.53 -26.30 -0.88
N ASN A 83 11.64 -25.76 -1.36
CA ASN A 83 11.69 -24.74 -2.41
C ASN A 83 12.05 -25.33 -3.78
N ASP A 84 12.22 -26.64 -3.88
CA ASP A 84 12.56 -27.39 -5.08
C ASP A 84 11.56 -28.53 -5.32
N HIS A 85 10.95 -28.56 -6.50
CA HIS A 85 10.03 -29.59 -6.98
C HIS A 85 10.23 -29.80 -8.49
N PRO A 86 10.25 -31.03 -8.99
CA PRO A 86 10.67 -31.35 -10.37
C PRO A 86 9.90 -30.68 -11.51
N TYR A 87 8.67 -30.20 -11.26
CA TYR A 87 7.86 -29.50 -12.24
C TYR A 87 8.22 -28.00 -12.34
N PHE A 88 8.83 -27.47 -11.29
CA PHE A 88 9.12 -26.04 -11.15
C PHE A 88 10.61 -25.77 -11.28
N VAL A 89 10.98 -24.57 -11.72
CA VAL A 89 12.38 -24.16 -11.72
C VAL A 89 12.95 -24.15 -10.31
N PRO A 90 14.22 -24.53 -10.14
CA PRO A 90 14.86 -24.51 -8.83
C PRO A 90 14.97 -23.10 -8.26
N PRO A 91 15.17 -22.94 -6.94
CA PRO A 91 15.43 -21.65 -6.34
C PRO A 91 16.74 -21.05 -6.85
N VAL A 92 16.89 -19.72 -6.79
CA VAL A 92 18.17 -19.06 -7.13
C VAL A 92 19.29 -19.54 -6.22
N PHE A 93 18.97 -19.75 -4.95
CA PHE A 93 19.83 -20.39 -3.96
C PHE A 93 18.99 -21.30 -3.06
N ASP A 94 19.45 -22.54 -2.88
CA ASP A 94 18.80 -23.48 -1.98
C ASP A 94 19.35 -23.37 -0.55
N ALA A 95 18.54 -22.84 0.35
CA ALA A 95 18.84 -22.74 1.78
C ALA A 95 18.27 -23.90 2.62
N THR A 96 17.64 -24.92 1.99
CA THR A 96 16.91 -25.99 2.69
C THR A 96 17.74 -27.20 3.15
N PRO A 97 18.95 -27.49 2.63
CA PRO A 97 19.73 -28.62 3.10
C PRO A 97 19.95 -28.61 4.62
N ALA A 98 19.60 -29.70 5.29
CA ALA A 98 19.59 -29.80 6.76
C ALA A 98 20.97 -29.58 7.40
N ASP A 99 22.03 -30.01 6.71
CA ASP A 99 23.43 -29.83 7.09
C ASP A 99 24.06 -28.56 6.56
N GLY A 100 23.29 -27.75 5.78
CA GLY A 100 23.74 -26.50 5.21
C GLY A 100 23.97 -25.41 6.27
N TYR A 101 24.81 -24.43 5.90
CA TYR A 101 25.16 -23.32 6.80
C TYR A 101 23.92 -22.58 7.33
N PHE A 102 22.93 -22.36 6.47
CA PHE A 102 21.70 -21.67 6.86
C PHE A 102 20.94 -22.45 7.94
N LYS A 103 20.62 -23.71 7.70
CA LYS A 103 19.86 -24.56 8.63
C LYS A 103 20.58 -24.80 9.95
N THR A 104 21.90 -25.01 9.91
CA THR A 104 22.73 -25.15 11.12
C THR A 104 22.66 -23.88 11.99
N ASN A 105 22.75 -22.69 11.42
CA ASN A 105 22.68 -21.45 12.18
C ASN A 105 21.25 -21.09 12.60
N GLU A 106 20.23 -21.40 11.79
CA GLU A 106 18.82 -21.30 12.16
C GLU A 106 18.50 -22.16 13.40
N ALA A 107 19.02 -23.38 13.45
CA ALA A 107 18.89 -24.26 14.62
C ALA A 107 19.56 -23.70 15.88
N ARG A 108 20.73 -23.04 15.75
CA ARG A 108 21.42 -22.34 16.86
C ARG A 108 20.60 -21.14 17.36
N ILE A 109 20.03 -20.34 16.46
CA ILE A 109 19.15 -19.21 16.81
C ILE A 109 17.90 -19.73 17.53
N SER A 110 17.31 -20.81 17.03
CA SER A 110 16.14 -21.46 17.65
C SER A 110 16.46 -22.01 19.05
N ALA A 111 17.69 -22.52 19.27
CA ALA A 111 18.14 -22.95 20.60
C ALA A 111 18.20 -21.77 21.58
N ILE A 112 18.69 -20.60 21.15
CA ILE A 112 18.70 -19.38 21.97
C ILE A 112 17.26 -18.97 22.34
N ASN A 113 16.31 -19.01 21.38
CA ASN A 113 14.91 -18.72 21.65
C ASN A 113 14.33 -19.64 22.74
N ARG A 114 14.60 -20.97 22.64
CA ARG A 114 14.17 -21.93 23.65
C ARG A 114 14.78 -21.64 25.03
N THR A 115 16.04 -21.19 25.09
CA THR A 115 16.69 -20.81 26.35
C THR A 115 16.01 -19.59 26.95
N ILE A 116 15.73 -18.53 26.15
CA ILE A 116 15.01 -17.34 26.58
C ILE A 116 13.62 -17.72 27.12
N ASP A 117 12.87 -18.51 26.37
CA ASP A 117 11.55 -19.00 26.77
C ASP A 117 11.60 -19.81 28.07
N GLY A 118 12.65 -20.64 28.22
CA GLY A 118 12.87 -21.41 29.45
C GLY A 118 13.12 -20.53 30.66
N ILE A 119 13.88 -19.44 30.52
CA ILE A 119 14.11 -18.47 31.60
C ILE A 119 12.80 -17.71 31.91
N GLU A 120 12.13 -17.15 30.89
CA GLU A 120 10.93 -16.33 31.07
C GLU A 120 9.73 -17.12 31.65
N LYS A 121 9.67 -18.43 31.39
CA LYS A 121 8.65 -19.35 31.93
C LYS A 121 9.13 -20.10 33.18
N GLY A 122 10.39 -19.95 33.56
CA GLY A 122 11.00 -20.63 34.70
C GLY A 122 10.44 -20.15 36.02
N GLU A 123 10.21 -21.08 36.96
CA GLU A 123 9.62 -20.79 38.28
C GLU A 123 10.41 -19.72 39.05
N SER A 124 11.74 -19.77 39.01
CA SER A 124 12.60 -18.80 39.68
C SER A 124 12.42 -17.38 39.18
N TYR A 125 12.28 -17.17 37.87
CA TYR A 125 12.02 -15.88 37.25
C TYR A 125 10.61 -15.38 37.62
N LEU A 126 9.61 -16.22 37.45
CA LEU A 126 8.21 -15.88 37.73
C LEU A 126 8.01 -15.54 39.22
N ASN A 127 8.64 -16.28 40.14
CA ASN A 127 8.61 -16.00 41.57
C ASN A 127 9.29 -14.66 41.90
N ALA A 128 10.44 -14.35 41.29
CA ALA A 128 11.12 -13.08 41.46
C ALA A 128 10.29 -11.90 40.93
N LEU A 129 9.65 -12.08 39.75
CA LEU A 129 8.77 -11.08 39.15
C LEU A 129 7.53 -10.82 40.03
N HIS A 130 6.83 -11.87 40.43
CA HIS A 130 5.67 -11.78 41.32
C HIS A 130 6.01 -11.12 42.66
N LYS A 131 7.17 -11.46 43.22
CA LYS A 131 7.62 -10.85 44.48
C LYS A 131 7.87 -9.36 44.35
N LEU A 132 8.45 -8.92 43.21
CA LEU A 132 8.64 -7.49 42.92
C LEU A 132 7.30 -6.78 42.75
N GLU A 133 6.35 -7.37 42.00
CA GLU A 133 5.02 -6.78 41.79
C GLU A 133 4.22 -6.67 43.10
N SER A 134 4.22 -7.74 43.91
CA SER A 134 3.59 -7.70 45.25
C SER A 134 4.21 -6.62 46.14
N CYS A 135 5.55 -6.57 46.18
CA CYS A 135 6.27 -5.55 46.95
C CYS A 135 5.91 -4.12 46.53
N LYS A 136 5.87 -3.85 45.19
CA LYS A 136 5.47 -2.53 44.68
C LYS A 136 4.01 -2.18 45.01
N THR A 137 3.12 -3.15 44.94
CA THR A 137 1.71 -2.96 45.27
C THR A 137 1.51 -2.70 46.77
N GLU A 138 2.13 -3.51 47.64
CA GLU A 138 2.06 -3.39 49.08
C GLU A 138 2.64 -2.06 49.58
N THR A 139 3.83 -1.69 49.10
CA THR A 139 4.49 -0.44 49.48
C THR A 139 3.73 0.80 49.02
N ALA A 140 3.14 0.77 47.81
CA ALA A 140 2.29 1.85 47.32
C ALA A 140 1.00 2.01 48.15
N ALA A 141 0.37 0.89 48.51
CA ALA A 141 -0.83 0.90 49.36
C ALA A 141 -0.53 1.41 50.77
N GLU A 142 0.60 0.99 51.38
CA GLU A 142 1.05 1.47 52.68
C GLU A 142 1.28 2.99 52.71
N GLU A 143 1.97 3.51 51.66
CA GLU A 143 2.22 4.94 51.54
C GLU A 143 0.92 5.74 51.37
N GLU A 144 0.00 5.25 50.54
CA GLU A 144 -1.26 5.96 50.30
C GLU A 144 -2.16 5.95 51.55
N GLN A 145 -2.24 4.81 52.26
CA GLN A 145 -2.96 4.74 53.50
C GLN A 145 -2.40 5.72 54.56
N TYR A 146 -1.07 5.86 54.61
CA TYR A 146 -0.45 6.78 55.55
C TYR A 146 -0.65 8.26 55.17
N ARG A 147 -0.68 8.57 53.86
CA ARG A 147 -1.04 9.91 53.35
C ARG A 147 -2.48 10.28 53.72
N LEU A 148 -3.41 9.33 53.64
CA LEU A 148 -4.80 9.54 54.10
C LEU A 148 -4.85 9.87 55.58
N LYS A 149 -4.13 9.13 56.45
CA LYS A 149 -4.02 9.42 57.89
C LYS A 149 -3.48 10.84 58.15
N ILE A 150 -2.46 11.29 57.41
CA ILE A 150 -1.93 12.66 57.52
C ILE A 150 -2.99 13.69 57.15
N LYS A 151 -3.77 13.43 56.06
CA LYS A 151 -4.84 14.32 55.59
C LYS A 151 -5.97 14.43 56.60
N GLU A 152 -6.40 13.31 57.17
CA GLU A 152 -7.42 13.26 58.22
C GLU A 152 -6.97 13.99 59.50
N ALA A 153 -5.75 13.73 59.97
CA ALA A 153 -5.18 14.40 61.15
C ALA A 153 -5.03 15.93 60.93
N LYS A 154 -4.68 16.34 59.68
CA LYS A 154 -4.65 17.76 59.30
C LYS A 154 -6.06 18.36 59.36
N ALA A 155 -7.05 17.71 58.76
CA ALA A 155 -8.43 18.19 58.78
C ALA A 155 -8.99 18.32 60.21
N ALA A 156 -8.68 17.35 61.06
CA ALA A 156 -9.07 17.41 62.53
C ALA A 156 -8.44 18.61 63.23
N ARG A 157 -7.14 18.89 62.99
CA ARG A 157 -6.46 20.07 63.59
C ARG A 157 -7.04 21.38 63.05
N ASP A 158 -7.32 21.45 61.73
CA ASP A 158 -7.92 22.64 61.15
C ASP A 158 -9.36 22.88 61.62
N ALA A 159 -10.17 21.82 61.76
CA ALA A 159 -11.51 21.90 62.40
C ALA A 159 -11.46 22.39 63.81
N LYS A 160 -10.49 21.92 64.62
CA LYS A 160 -10.29 22.37 66.00
C LYS A 160 -9.92 23.86 66.07
N ARG A 161 -9.10 24.36 65.17
CA ARG A 161 -8.78 25.80 65.06
C ARG A 161 -9.97 26.67 64.67
N LEU A 162 -10.90 26.11 63.92
CA LEU A 162 -12.11 26.83 63.43
C LEU A 162 -13.28 26.77 64.41
N SER A 163 -13.26 25.91 65.47
CA SER A 163 -14.36 25.69 66.36
C SER A 163 -14.61 26.83 67.35
N GLY A 164 -13.78 27.89 67.34
CA GLY A 164 -13.94 29.05 68.27
C GLY A 164 -13.58 28.79 69.73
N THR A 165 -13.14 27.57 70.06
CA THR A 165 -12.66 27.22 71.43
C THR A 165 -11.22 27.71 71.56
N PRO A 166 -10.85 28.47 72.67
CA PRO A 166 -9.48 28.91 72.87
C PRO A 166 -8.51 27.71 72.94
N ILE A 167 -7.51 27.68 72.06
CA ILE A 167 -6.47 26.66 72.06
C ILE A 167 -5.33 27.13 72.92
N THR A 168 -4.90 26.29 73.89
CA THR A 168 -3.76 26.64 74.76
C THR A 168 -2.45 26.53 73.99
N PRO A 169 -1.39 27.27 74.36
CA PRO A 169 -0.06 27.17 73.73
C PRO A 169 0.49 25.73 73.71
N GLU A 170 0.22 24.97 74.77
CA GLU A 170 0.66 23.56 74.86
C GLU A 170 -0.12 22.62 73.91
N GLU A 171 -1.38 22.95 73.65
CA GLU A 171 -2.19 22.20 72.67
C GLU A 171 -1.72 22.49 71.24
N GLU A 172 -1.41 23.75 70.89
CA GLU A 172 -0.87 24.12 69.59
C GLU A 172 0.51 23.47 69.33
N GLU A 173 1.37 23.47 70.34
CA GLU A 173 2.67 22.79 70.26
C GLU A 173 2.52 21.28 70.10
N ARG A 174 1.57 20.62 70.74
CA ARG A 174 1.26 19.21 70.53
C ARG A 174 0.81 18.92 69.12
N MET A 175 -0.07 19.73 68.54
CA MET A 175 -0.52 19.59 67.15
C MET A 175 0.60 19.80 66.14
N LEU A 176 1.52 20.72 66.41
CA LEU A 176 2.72 20.95 65.59
C LEU A 176 3.68 19.76 65.66
N ASN A 177 3.93 19.24 66.83
CA ASN A 177 4.81 18.09 67.07
C ASN A 177 4.23 16.82 66.44
N GLU A 178 2.92 16.58 66.55
CA GLU A 178 2.23 15.50 65.82
C GLU A 178 2.40 15.63 64.30
N SER A 179 2.21 16.82 63.70
CA SER A 179 2.39 17.06 62.30
C SER A 179 3.82 16.80 61.82
N ARG A 180 4.82 17.23 62.60
CA ARG A 180 6.24 16.96 62.31
C ARG A 180 6.57 15.48 62.39
N PHE A 181 6.06 14.80 63.42
CA PHE A 181 6.23 13.35 63.60
C PHE A 181 5.66 12.56 62.43
N MET A 182 4.40 12.84 62.06
CA MET A 182 3.76 12.14 60.93
C MET A 182 4.51 12.35 59.62
N LYS A 183 5.01 13.55 59.33
CA LYS A 183 5.82 13.82 58.14
C LYS A 183 7.16 13.07 58.17
N ALA A 184 7.82 13.03 59.31
CA ALA A 184 9.08 12.30 59.50
C ALA A 184 8.87 10.79 59.32
N GLU A 185 7.75 10.25 59.83
CA GLU A 185 7.42 8.83 59.72
C GLU A 185 7.11 8.45 58.26
N LEU A 186 6.37 9.29 57.53
CA LEU A 186 6.17 9.07 56.07
C LEU A 186 7.50 9.06 55.30
N HIS A 187 8.44 9.91 55.71
CA HIS A 187 9.77 9.92 55.06
C HIS A 187 10.56 8.64 55.37
N ARG A 188 10.53 8.14 56.63
CA ARG A 188 11.18 6.87 56.98
C ARG A 188 10.53 5.68 56.27
N MET A 189 9.20 5.65 56.19
CA MET A 189 8.45 4.65 55.47
C MET A 189 8.86 4.59 53.98
N LYS A 190 8.87 5.74 53.28
CA LYS A 190 9.30 5.82 51.90
C LYS A 190 10.73 5.32 51.67
N LYS A 191 11.64 5.62 52.61
CA LYS A 191 13.02 5.12 52.53
C LYS A 191 13.06 3.60 52.64
N ARG A 192 12.38 3.03 53.66
CA ARG A 192 12.28 1.58 53.87
C ARG A 192 11.66 0.88 52.63
N ASN A 193 10.55 1.41 52.11
CA ASN A 193 9.84 0.87 50.97
C ASN A 193 10.71 0.87 49.68
N LYS A 194 11.49 1.94 49.52
CA LYS A 194 12.48 2.02 48.40
C LYS A 194 13.57 0.96 48.53
N GLU A 195 14.12 0.77 49.74
CA GLU A 195 15.13 -0.25 50.02
C GLU A 195 14.58 -1.66 49.78
N GLN A 196 13.37 -1.94 50.25
CA GLN A 196 12.68 -3.22 50.08
C GLN A 196 12.39 -3.52 48.58
N THR A 197 11.94 -2.53 47.85
CA THR A 197 11.72 -2.66 46.37
C THR A 197 13.04 -2.89 45.66
N ALA A 198 14.10 -2.18 46.04
CA ALA A 198 15.43 -2.36 45.44
C ALA A 198 15.99 -3.76 45.67
N GLU A 199 15.77 -4.36 46.84
CA GLU A 199 16.18 -5.77 47.12
C GLU A 199 15.47 -6.75 46.18
N CYS A 200 14.17 -6.54 45.89
CA CYS A 200 13.43 -7.37 44.94
C CYS A 200 13.95 -7.16 43.49
N GLU A 201 14.28 -5.94 43.12
CA GLU A 201 14.87 -5.64 41.79
C GLU A 201 16.25 -6.28 41.64
N VAL A 202 17.09 -6.28 42.66
CA VAL A 202 18.40 -6.97 42.66
C VAL A 202 18.25 -8.48 42.40
N ARG A 203 17.21 -9.11 42.93
CA ARG A 203 16.94 -10.55 42.71
C ARG A 203 16.47 -10.85 41.28
N LEU A 204 15.72 -9.95 40.63
CA LEU A 204 15.20 -10.10 39.28
C LEU A 204 16.27 -9.76 38.22
N LYS A 205 17.17 -8.85 38.55
CA LYS A 205 18.18 -8.30 37.61
C LYS A 205 19.03 -9.34 36.89
N PRO A 206 19.58 -10.39 37.52
CA PRO A 206 20.39 -11.39 36.82
C PRO A 206 19.65 -12.05 35.65
N PHE A 207 18.38 -12.42 35.84
CA PHE A 207 17.56 -13.00 34.78
C PHE A 207 17.31 -12.02 33.66
N GLN A 208 17.00 -10.75 33.97
CA GLN A 208 16.79 -9.71 32.97
C GLN A 208 18.07 -9.42 32.17
N ASP A 209 19.21 -9.41 32.81
CA ASP A 209 20.49 -9.18 32.16
C ASP A 209 20.85 -10.38 31.24
N GLU A 210 20.60 -11.62 31.67
CA GLU A 210 20.80 -12.81 30.86
C GLU A 210 19.87 -12.82 29.65
N ILE A 211 18.57 -12.56 29.82
CA ILE A 211 17.59 -12.45 28.73
C ILE A 211 18.03 -11.37 27.73
N ARG A 212 18.49 -10.24 28.23
CA ARG A 212 18.98 -9.13 27.38
C ARG A 212 20.19 -9.54 26.54
N GLN A 213 21.15 -10.21 27.14
CA GLN A 213 22.34 -10.73 26.46
C GLN A 213 21.96 -11.77 25.40
N LEU A 214 21.09 -12.70 25.74
CA LEU A 214 20.61 -13.73 24.80
C LEU A 214 19.83 -13.10 23.63
N LYS A 215 18.95 -12.13 23.90
CA LYS A 215 18.23 -11.38 22.85
C LYS A 215 19.18 -10.61 21.94
N ALA A 216 20.22 -9.99 22.48
CA ALA A 216 21.25 -9.31 21.70
C ALA A 216 22.05 -10.29 20.82
N LYS A 217 22.49 -11.41 21.40
CA LYS A 217 23.20 -12.49 20.68
C LYS A 217 22.34 -13.08 19.55
N ARG A 218 21.07 -13.37 19.84
CA ARG A 218 20.12 -13.86 18.85
C ARG A 218 19.98 -12.88 17.69
N LYS A 219 19.80 -11.58 17.98
CA LYS A 219 19.69 -10.54 16.96
C LYS A 219 20.93 -10.50 16.08
N ALA A 220 22.11 -10.42 16.67
CA ALA A 220 23.38 -10.39 15.92
C ALA A 220 23.56 -11.63 15.02
N MET A 221 23.22 -12.82 15.52
CA MET A 221 23.27 -14.05 14.72
C MET A 221 22.24 -14.03 13.59
N SER A 222 21.01 -13.55 13.83
CA SER A 222 19.98 -13.43 12.78
C SER A 222 20.39 -12.45 11.71
N ASP A 223 20.91 -11.28 12.07
CA ASP A 223 21.38 -10.26 11.14
C ASP A 223 22.56 -10.80 10.29
N SER A 224 23.52 -11.49 10.92
CA SER A 224 24.65 -12.11 10.20
C SER A 224 24.19 -13.23 9.26
N LEU A 225 23.26 -14.08 9.69
CA LEU A 225 22.74 -15.16 8.86
C LEU A 225 21.96 -14.62 7.65
N GLN A 226 21.17 -13.56 7.85
CA GLN A 226 20.43 -12.91 6.77
C GLN A 226 21.36 -12.25 5.76
N HIS A 227 22.43 -11.58 6.24
CA HIS A 227 23.43 -10.97 5.36
C HIS A 227 24.15 -12.04 4.53
N TRP A 228 24.62 -13.11 5.18
CA TRP A 228 25.23 -14.25 4.49
C TRP A 228 24.29 -14.83 3.42
N LEU A 229 23.00 -15.00 3.74
CA LEU A 229 22.02 -15.52 2.78
C LEU A 229 21.92 -14.60 1.55
N PHE A 230 21.85 -13.28 1.73
CA PHE A 230 21.78 -12.34 0.61
C PHE A 230 23.03 -12.37 -0.28
N GLU A 231 24.20 -12.69 0.26
CA GLU A 231 25.44 -12.85 -0.51
C GLU A 231 25.41 -14.07 -1.45
N GLN A 232 24.56 -15.06 -1.17
CA GLN A 232 24.41 -16.24 -2.04
C GLN A 232 23.61 -15.92 -3.31
N TYR A 233 22.80 -14.84 -3.31
CA TYR A 233 21.97 -14.48 -4.45
C TYR A 233 22.74 -13.62 -5.45
N ASN A 234 23.13 -14.23 -6.58
CA ASN A 234 23.79 -13.56 -7.69
C ASN A 234 22.86 -13.61 -8.92
N MET A 235 22.23 -12.47 -9.23
CA MET A 235 21.24 -12.33 -10.28
C MET A 235 21.89 -12.10 -11.64
N LEU A 236 21.52 -12.89 -12.63
CA LEU A 236 21.89 -12.70 -14.04
C LEU A 236 20.92 -11.73 -14.72
N ASN A 237 21.43 -10.94 -15.67
CA ASN A 237 20.60 -10.24 -16.62
C ASN A 237 20.67 -10.89 -18.01
N ALA A 238 19.87 -10.42 -18.98
CA ALA A 238 19.84 -10.97 -20.31
C ALA A 238 21.14 -10.74 -21.14
N ARG A 239 22.07 -9.94 -20.64
CA ARG A 239 23.41 -9.75 -21.21
C ARG A 239 24.44 -10.73 -20.65
N GLY A 240 24.04 -11.58 -19.68
CA GLY A 240 24.94 -12.49 -18.96
C GLY A 240 25.72 -11.84 -17.83
N GLU A 241 25.42 -10.59 -17.47
CA GLU A 241 26.08 -9.88 -16.36
C GLU A 241 25.48 -10.33 -15.03
N ARG A 242 26.37 -10.57 -14.04
CA ARG A 242 25.98 -11.00 -12.69
C ARG A 242 26.05 -9.82 -11.71
N ARG A 243 25.03 -9.65 -10.87
CA ARG A 243 25.02 -8.68 -9.79
C ARG A 243 24.48 -9.30 -8.51
N GLY A 244 25.24 -9.18 -7.41
CA GLY A 244 24.81 -9.67 -6.10
C GLY A 244 23.64 -8.88 -5.53
N LEU A 245 22.77 -9.54 -4.78
CA LEU A 245 21.54 -8.96 -4.25
C LEU A 245 21.82 -7.73 -3.37
N CYS A 246 22.81 -7.78 -2.49
CA CYS A 246 23.21 -6.62 -1.67
C CYS A 246 23.62 -5.41 -2.52
N SER A 247 24.35 -5.63 -3.61
CA SER A 247 24.75 -4.57 -4.54
C SER A 247 23.55 -3.98 -5.29
N ILE A 248 22.56 -4.80 -5.66
CA ILE A 248 21.33 -4.33 -6.32
C ILE A 248 20.55 -3.39 -5.39
N PHE A 249 20.49 -3.69 -4.10
CA PHE A 249 19.74 -2.88 -3.14
C PHE A 249 20.51 -1.70 -2.56
N ALA A 250 21.83 -1.66 -2.66
CA ALA A 250 22.66 -0.55 -2.17
C ALA A 250 22.23 0.83 -2.74
N ASP A 251 21.79 0.84 -4.01
CA ASP A 251 21.32 2.04 -4.72
C ASP A 251 19.84 2.38 -4.49
N THR A 252 19.15 1.62 -3.62
CA THR A 252 17.73 1.83 -3.31
C THR A 252 17.55 2.63 -2.02
N PRO A 253 16.40 3.28 -1.78
CA PRO A 253 16.12 3.94 -0.51
C PRO A 253 16.18 3.01 0.72
N GLN A 254 16.08 1.70 0.52
CA GLN A 254 16.12 0.69 1.59
C GLN A 254 17.56 0.29 1.96
N HIS A 255 18.53 0.45 1.05
CA HIS A 255 19.95 0.08 1.16
C HIS A 255 20.23 -1.40 1.48
N VAL A 256 19.24 -2.15 1.97
CA VAL A 256 19.35 -3.56 2.35
C VAL A 256 18.20 -4.35 1.73
N PRO A 257 18.46 -5.57 1.20
CA PRO A 257 17.40 -6.42 0.70
C PRO A 257 16.40 -6.78 1.80
N PRO A 258 15.08 -6.68 1.56
CA PRO A 258 14.09 -7.19 2.51
C PRO A 258 14.09 -8.73 2.54
N ALA A 259 13.65 -9.31 3.66
CA ALA A 259 13.58 -10.76 3.84
C ALA A 259 12.77 -11.43 2.71
N GLY A 260 13.31 -12.53 2.14
CA GLY A 260 12.73 -13.25 1.00
C GLY A 260 12.83 -12.51 -0.34
N ALA A 261 13.73 -11.52 -0.47
CA ALA A 261 14.08 -10.95 -1.77
C ALA A 261 14.85 -12.01 -2.58
N GLY A 262 14.45 -12.20 -3.84
CA GLY A 262 15.01 -13.24 -4.72
C GLY A 262 14.20 -14.54 -4.77
N ASP A 263 13.32 -14.83 -3.79
CA ASP A 263 12.50 -16.04 -3.75
C ASP A 263 11.13 -15.92 -4.42
N CYS A 264 10.85 -14.79 -5.07
CA CYS A 264 9.64 -14.58 -5.87
C CYS A 264 9.71 -15.35 -7.20
N CYS A 265 8.56 -15.57 -7.84
CA CYS A 265 8.49 -16.34 -9.09
C CYS A 265 9.31 -15.73 -10.22
N ALA A 266 9.13 -14.43 -10.51
CA ALA A 266 9.80 -13.77 -11.62
C ALA A 266 11.34 -13.83 -11.57
N PRO A 267 12.02 -13.55 -10.46
CA PRO A 267 13.47 -13.74 -10.35
C PRO A 267 13.93 -15.17 -10.60
N LYS A 268 13.23 -16.18 -10.04
CA LYS A 268 13.55 -17.60 -10.24
C LYS A 268 13.44 -17.99 -11.73
N LEU A 269 12.34 -17.59 -12.37
CA LEU A 269 12.06 -17.89 -13.78
C LEU A 269 13.12 -17.30 -14.71
N LEU A 270 13.43 -16.01 -14.56
CA LEU A 270 14.45 -15.35 -15.38
C LEU A 270 15.86 -15.88 -15.10
N GLN A 271 16.21 -16.16 -13.84
CA GLN A 271 17.50 -16.75 -13.49
C GLN A 271 17.68 -18.12 -14.16
N HIS A 272 16.65 -18.97 -14.07
CA HIS A 272 16.67 -20.29 -14.71
C HIS A 272 16.76 -20.18 -16.23
N ALA A 273 16.00 -19.26 -16.85
CA ALA A 273 16.04 -19.04 -18.28
C ALA A 273 17.44 -18.63 -18.76
N TYR A 274 18.08 -17.67 -18.10
CA TYR A 274 19.42 -17.19 -18.48
C TYR A 274 20.50 -18.24 -18.26
N LEU A 275 20.41 -19.04 -17.17
CA LEU A 275 21.37 -20.12 -16.92
C LEU A 275 21.28 -21.25 -17.94
N ASN A 276 20.11 -21.44 -18.55
CA ASN A 276 19.85 -22.51 -19.51
C ASN A 276 19.68 -22.02 -20.96
N HIS A 277 20.14 -20.80 -21.24
CA HIS A 277 20.11 -20.19 -22.58
C HIS A 277 18.72 -20.14 -23.21
N LEU A 278 17.66 -20.08 -22.39
CA LEU A 278 16.30 -19.86 -22.88
C LEU A 278 16.08 -18.35 -23.17
N HIS A 279 15.35 -18.08 -24.25
CA HIS A 279 15.00 -16.71 -24.65
C HIS A 279 13.62 -16.32 -24.12
N PRO A 280 13.50 -15.46 -23.09
CA PRO A 280 12.21 -15.02 -22.53
C PRO A 280 11.32 -14.33 -23.55
N VAL A 281 10.05 -14.77 -23.66
CA VAL A 281 9.05 -14.23 -24.59
C VAL A 281 7.99 -13.42 -23.83
N CYS A 282 7.37 -13.97 -22.81
CA CYS A 282 6.41 -13.28 -21.95
C CYS A 282 6.26 -14.02 -20.62
N MET A 283 5.74 -13.31 -19.60
CA MET A 283 5.54 -13.88 -18.27
C MET A 283 4.23 -13.44 -17.64
N ALA A 284 3.74 -14.25 -16.68
CA ALA A 284 2.63 -13.88 -15.81
C ALA A 284 2.76 -14.56 -14.43
N GLU A 285 2.22 -13.90 -13.41
CA GLU A 285 2.10 -14.46 -12.06
C GLU A 285 0.63 -14.51 -11.66
N PHE A 286 0.17 -15.60 -11.02
CA PHE A 286 -1.21 -15.76 -10.57
C PHE A 286 -1.27 -16.25 -9.12
N TRP A 287 -2.38 -15.92 -8.45
CA TRP A 287 -2.61 -16.32 -7.07
C TRP A 287 -3.45 -17.60 -6.98
N TRP A 288 -3.05 -18.50 -6.11
CA TRP A 288 -3.79 -19.72 -5.79
C TRP A 288 -4.18 -19.71 -4.31
N GLY A 289 -5.46 -19.98 -3.98
CA GLY A 289 -5.96 -20.10 -2.61
C GLY A 289 -6.59 -18.82 -2.06
N ASP A 290 -6.71 -18.77 -0.73
CA ASP A 290 -7.34 -17.69 0.00
C ASP A 290 -6.51 -16.39 -0.02
N SER A 291 -7.19 -15.27 0.21
CA SER A 291 -6.56 -13.96 0.28
C SER A 291 -5.70 -13.83 1.55
N PRO A 292 -4.46 -13.33 1.45
CA PRO A 292 -3.65 -13.06 2.64
C PRO A 292 -4.24 -11.90 3.45
N LYS A 293 -3.96 -11.87 4.77
CA LYS A 293 -4.48 -10.82 5.67
C LYS A 293 -4.00 -9.41 5.32
N SER A 294 -2.85 -9.30 4.67
CA SER A 294 -2.17 -8.02 4.37
C SER A 294 -2.67 -7.33 3.11
N GLU A 295 -3.26 -8.07 2.16
CA GLU A 295 -3.76 -7.54 0.89
C GLU A 295 -4.85 -8.45 0.33
N ILE A 296 -5.71 -7.90 -0.53
CA ILE A 296 -6.78 -8.68 -1.16
C ILE A 296 -6.25 -9.31 -2.44
N ARG A 297 -6.28 -10.65 -2.49
CA ARG A 297 -5.95 -11.45 -3.68
C ARG A 297 -7.04 -12.49 -3.92
N HIS A 298 -7.39 -12.68 -5.18
CA HIS A 298 -8.41 -13.64 -5.59
C HIS A 298 -7.76 -14.87 -6.23
N HIS A 299 -8.30 -16.02 -5.94
CA HIS A 299 -7.90 -17.28 -6.53
C HIS A 299 -7.92 -17.21 -8.06
N LEU A 300 -6.86 -17.70 -8.71
CA LEU A 300 -6.61 -17.72 -10.16
C LEU A 300 -6.51 -16.33 -10.84
N HIS A 301 -6.55 -15.21 -10.08
CA HIS A 301 -6.32 -13.90 -10.67
C HIS A 301 -4.83 -13.62 -10.85
N TYR A 302 -4.52 -12.85 -11.89
CA TYR A 302 -3.15 -12.46 -12.23
C TYR A 302 -2.75 -11.18 -11.52
N TYR A 303 -1.48 -11.14 -11.09
CA TYR A 303 -0.95 -10.03 -10.33
C TYR A 303 0.43 -9.62 -10.85
N PRO A 304 0.74 -8.32 -10.92
CA PRO A 304 2.07 -7.86 -11.27
C PRO A 304 3.10 -8.23 -10.20
N ALA A 305 4.37 -8.31 -10.59
CA ALA A 305 5.49 -8.49 -9.68
C ALA A 305 5.51 -7.41 -8.60
N CYS A 306 5.88 -7.76 -7.38
CA CYS A 306 5.88 -6.83 -6.26
C CYS A 306 6.94 -5.72 -6.44
N ARG A 307 6.62 -4.49 -6.01
CA ARG A 307 7.54 -3.36 -6.11
C ARG A 307 8.58 -3.29 -4.98
N GLY A 308 8.27 -3.86 -3.82
CA GLY A 308 9.16 -3.77 -2.65
C GLY A 308 10.38 -4.68 -2.73
N LYS A 309 10.22 -5.90 -3.26
CA LYS A 309 11.29 -6.89 -3.37
C LYS A 309 11.78 -7.07 -4.80
N CYS A 310 10.84 -7.20 -5.76
CA CYS A 310 11.18 -7.59 -7.12
C CYS A 310 11.63 -6.41 -7.99
N LEU A 311 11.18 -5.17 -7.74
CA LEU A 311 11.51 -4.05 -8.63
C LEU A 311 13.02 -3.83 -8.81
N PRO A 312 13.84 -3.71 -7.77
CA PRO A 312 15.29 -3.55 -7.96
C PRO A 312 15.93 -4.73 -8.66
N ILE A 313 15.51 -5.95 -8.32
CA ILE A 313 16.03 -7.19 -8.90
C ILE A 313 15.71 -7.27 -10.39
N LEU A 314 14.45 -7.11 -10.76
CA LEU A 314 14.00 -7.20 -12.15
C LEU A 314 14.51 -6.02 -12.98
N THR A 315 14.74 -4.84 -12.41
CA THR A 315 15.41 -3.72 -13.11
C THR A 315 16.80 -4.12 -13.59
N HIS A 316 17.53 -4.95 -12.83
CA HIS A 316 18.80 -5.52 -13.28
C HIS A 316 18.59 -6.67 -14.27
N MET A 317 17.73 -7.64 -13.94
CA MET A 317 17.58 -8.87 -14.72
C MET A 317 17.01 -8.64 -16.12
N LEU A 318 16.20 -7.61 -16.32
CA LEU A 318 15.61 -7.26 -17.63
C LEU A 318 16.57 -6.49 -18.55
N GLN A 319 17.75 -6.08 -18.09
CA GLN A 319 18.73 -5.41 -18.94
C GLN A 319 19.19 -6.35 -20.06
N GLY A 320 18.99 -5.92 -21.31
CA GLY A 320 19.28 -6.73 -22.49
C GLY A 320 18.05 -7.34 -23.17
N LEU A 321 16.88 -7.35 -22.51
CA LEU A 321 15.60 -7.68 -23.15
C LEU A 321 14.94 -6.42 -23.74
N ASP A 322 14.24 -6.57 -24.86
CA ASP A 322 13.30 -5.57 -25.37
C ASP A 322 11.97 -5.72 -24.62
N VAL A 323 11.79 -4.92 -23.57
CA VAL A 323 10.65 -4.97 -22.66
C VAL A 323 9.60 -3.95 -23.06
N ASP A 324 8.33 -4.31 -22.96
CA ASP A 324 7.23 -3.36 -23.12
C ASP A 324 7.43 -2.13 -22.21
N PRO A 325 7.12 -0.92 -22.70
CA PRO A 325 7.19 0.26 -21.86
C PRO A 325 6.21 0.13 -20.69
N ASP A 326 6.53 0.76 -19.54
CA ASP A 326 5.56 0.84 -18.44
C ASP A 326 4.29 1.52 -18.98
N PRO A 327 3.14 0.82 -19.11
CA PRO A 327 1.91 1.42 -19.64
C PRO A 327 1.39 2.57 -18.77
N ARG A 328 1.99 2.77 -17.60
CA ARG A 328 1.71 3.87 -16.69
C ARG A 328 2.67 5.06 -16.88
N GLN A 329 3.77 4.89 -17.62
CA GLN A 329 4.59 5.99 -18.09
C GLN A 329 3.95 6.49 -19.39
N ALA A 330 3.21 7.58 -19.29
CA ALA A 330 2.69 8.25 -20.48
C ALA A 330 3.89 8.62 -21.40
N PRO A 331 3.79 8.36 -22.71
CA PRO A 331 4.76 8.93 -23.63
C PRO A 331 4.68 10.45 -23.49
N GLU A 332 5.83 11.10 -23.30
CA GLU A 332 6.01 12.53 -23.05
C GLU A 332 5.16 13.08 -21.89
N GLN A 333 5.80 13.57 -20.85
CA GLN A 333 5.15 14.32 -19.78
C GLN A 333 4.54 15.60 -20.37
N ARG A 334 3.30 15.50 -20.87
CA ARG A 334 2.54 16.68 -21.28
C ARG A 334 2.37 17.54 -20.03
N GLN A 335 3.00 18.71 -20.03
CA GLN A 335 2.82 19.70 -18.97
C GLN A 335 1.33 20.09 -18.89
N PRO A 336 0.77 20.29 -17.69
CA PRO A 336 -0.57 20.89 -17.59
C PRO A 336 -0.56 22.28 -18.23
N GLU A 337 -1.50 22.55 -19.15
CA GLU A 337 -1.64 23.85 -19.75
C GLU A 337 -2.25 24.83 -18.73
N ILE A 338 -1.57 25.93 -18.40
CA ILE A 338 -2.14 26.99 -17.58
C ILE A 338 -3.10 27.79 -18.46
N VAL A 339 -4.39 27.75 -18.09
CA VAL A 339 -5.48 28.43 -18.81
C VAL A 339 -5.70 29.84 -18.28
N TYR A 340 -5.53 30.01 -16.97
CA TYR A 340 -5.64 31.28 -16.26
C TYR A 340 -4.80 31.24 -14.98
N GLU A 341 -4.25 32.39 -14.64
CA GLU A 341 -3.51 32.57 -13.41
C GLU A 341 -3.62 34.01 -12.92
N ASP A 342 -3.77 34.16 -11.61
CA ASP A 342 -3.65 35.45 -10.90
C ASP A 342 -2.95 35.28 -9.53
N GLU A 343 -3.08 36.21 -8.63
CA GLU A 343 -2.50 36.18 -7.29
C GLU A 343 -3.13 35.12 -6.37
N TRP A 344 -4.37 34.67 -6.68
CA TRP A 344 -5.20 33.84 -5.81
C TRP A 344 -5.34 32.40 -6.26
N LEU A 345 -5.37 32.17 -7.57
CA LEU A 345 -5.65 30.86 -8.12
C LEU A 345 -4.99 30.62 -9.49
N ILE A 346 -4.94 29.34 -9.85
CA ILE A 346 -4.57 28.85 -11.18
C ILE A 346 -5.71 27.98 -11.69
N VAL A 347 -6.11 28.16 -12.94
CA VAL A 347 -6.93 27.20 -13.68
C VAL A 347 -6.04 26.55 -14.72
N ALA A 348 -5.90 25.23 -14.65
CA ALA A 348 -5.06 24.47 -15.56
C ALA A 348 -5.86 23.36 -16.25
N CYS A 349 -5.43 22.97 -17.45
CA CYS A 349 -5.94 21.81 -18.16
C CYS A 349 -5.00 20.61 -17.94
N LYS A 350 -5.44 19.65 -17.13
CA LYS A 350 -4.69 18.42 -16.82
C LYS A 350 -4.79 17.45 -18.00
N PRO A 351 -3.68 16.89 -18.52
CA PRO A 351 -3.72 15.80 -19.50
C PRO A 351 -4.28 14.50 -18.90
N ALA A 352 -4.74 13.58 -19.75
CA ALA A 352 -5.08 12.21 -19.34
C ALA A 352 -3.84 11.45 -18.88
N GLY A 353 -4.01 10.47 -17.99
CA GLY A 353 -2.92 9.64 -17.45
C GLY A 353 -2.09 10.32 -16.34
N MET A 354 -2.40 11.56 -15.96
CA MET A 354 -1.69 12.33 -14.93
C MET A 354 -2.49 12.41 -13.63
N LEU A 355 -1.79 12.31 -12.49
CA LEU A 355 -2.40 12.53 -11.17
C LEU A 355 -2.74 14.00 -10.98
N SER A 356 -3.86 14.31 -10.32
CA SER A 356 -4.20 15.68 -9.91
C SER A 356 -3.35 16.16 -8.74
N VAL A 357 -3.15 15.30 -7.75
CA VAL A 357 -2.36 15.52 -6.53
C VAL A 357 -1.35 14.40 -6.35
N ARG A 358 -0.25 14.66 -5.64
CA ARG A 358 0.75 13.65 -5.30
C ARG A 358 0.09 12.49 -4.56
N GLY A 359 0.30 11.28 -5.05
CA GLY A 359 -0.13 10.03 -4.41
C GLY A 359 0.97 9.41 -3.54
N LYS A 360 0.76 8.17 -3.12
CA LYS A 360 1.78 7.36 -2.42
C LYS A 360 2.92 6.88 -3.34
N SER A 361 2.82 7.09 -4.64
CA SER A 361 3.83 6.71 -5.64
C SER A 361 4.66 7.94 -6.04
N ASP A 362 5.88 7.73 -6.53
CA ASP A 362 6.81 8.77 -7.01
C ASP A 362 6.36 9.47 -8.32
N ARG A 363 5.10 9.28 -8.72
CA ARG A 363 4.54 9.91 -9.91
C ARG A 363 4.33 11.41 -9.70
N GLN A 364 4.76 12.18 -10.70
CA GLN A 364 4.45 13.59 -10.75
C GLN A 364 2.93 13.81 -10.90
N SER A 365 2.43 14.84 -10.29
CA SER A 365 1.03 15.28 -10.38
C SER A 365 0.94 16.61 -11.12
N ALA A 366 -0.26 16.99 -11.57
CA ALA A 366 -0.49 18.31 -12.15
C ALA A 366 -0.03 19.43 -11.20
N ALA A 367 -0.33 19.30 -9.90
CA ALA A 367 0.11 20.26 -8.89
C ALA A 367 1.64 20.33 -8.77
N SER A 368 2.33 19.18 -8.71
CA SER A 368 3.79 19.16 -8.57
C SER A 368 4.52 19.66 -9.83
N LEU A 369 3.96 19.43 -11.02
CA LEU A 369 4.51 19.95 -12.28
C LEU A 369 4.33 21.47 -12.38
N ILE A 370 3.14 21.95 -12.01
CA ILE A 370 2.87 23.40 -11.97
C ILE A 370 3.77 24.08 -10.94
N ALA A 371 3.98 23.48 -9.77
CA ALA A 371 4.86 24.00 -8.72
C ALA A 371 6.31 24.24 -9.19
N GLN A 372 6.81 23.48 -10.16
CA GLN A 372 8.15 23.66 -10.74
C GLN A 372 8.35 25.05 -11.39
N ASN A 373 7.28 25.74 -11.74
CA ASN A 373 7.33 27.09 -12.32
C ASN A 373 7.47 28.20 -11.26
N TYR A 374 7.51 27.84 -9.96
CA TYR A 374 7.56 28.77 -8.84
C TYR A 374 8.81 28.57 -7.98
N ALA A 375 9.04 29.50 -7.04
CA ALA A 375 10.17 29.43 -6.11
C ALA A 375 10.13 28.14 -5.28
N GLU A 376 11.31 27.63 -4.92
CA GLU A 376 11.47 26.42 -4.13
C GLU A 376 10.66 26.52 -2.81
N GLY A 377 9.89 25.48 -2.53
CA GLY A 377 9.01 25.40 -1.35
C GLY A 377 7.60 25.96 -1.53
N TYR A 378 7.25 26.50 -2.71
CA TYR A 378 5.90 26.94 -3.01
C TYR A 378 5.15 25.93 -3.88
N GLU A 379 4.04 25.38 -3.38
CA GLU A 379 3.19 24.43 -4.11
C GLU A 379 1.73 24.88 -4.07
N PRO A 380 1.13 25.28 -5.24
CA PRO A 380 -0.28 25.61 -5.32
C PRO A 380 -1.14 24.37 -5.04
N VAL A 381 -2.20 24.54 -4.24
CA VAL A 381 -3.01 23.42 -3.70
C VAL A 381 -4.24 23.19 -4.56
N PRO A 382 -4.43 22.00 -5.16
CA PRO A 382 -5.66 21.66 -5.89
C PRO A 382 -6.87 21.68 -4.96
N VAL A 383 -7.92 22.41 -5.37
CA VAL A 383 -9.17 22.53 -4.59
C VAL A 383 -10.14 21.36 -4.88
N HIS A 384 -9.94 20.65 -5.97
CA HIS A 384 -10.63 19.41 -6.33
C HIS A 384 -9.71 18.49 -7.11
N ARG A 385 -10.18 17.29 -7.42
CA ARG A 385 -9.40 16.32 -8.19
C ARG A 385 -10.18 15.76 -9.36
N LEU A 386 -9.45 15.43 -10.42
CA LEU A 386 -9.89 14.56 -11.51
C LEU A 386 -9.24 13.19 -11.31
N ASP A 387 -9.89 12.14 -11.81
CA ASP A 387 -9.26 10.82 -11.87
C ASP A 387 -8.02 10.87 -12.76
N MET A 388 -7.09 9.95 -12.57
CA MET A 388 -5.81 9.94 -13.30
C MET A 388 -6.02 10.03 -14.82
N ASP A 389 -6.92 9.20 -15.35
CA ASP A 389 -7.16 9.08 -16.79
C ASP A 389 -8.13 10.14 -17.34
N THR A 390 -8.85 10.85 -16.47
CA THR A 390 -9.72 11.98 -16.85
C THR A 390 -8.86 13.21 -17.14
N SER A 391 -9.02 13.79 -18.31
CA SER A 391 -8.39 15.08 -18.67
C SER A 391 -9.30 16.27 -18.41
N GLY A 392 -8.75 17.50 -18.47
CA GLY A 392 -9.52 18.74 -18.45
C GLY A 392 -9.23 19.66 -17.27
N LEU A 393 -10.13 20.61 -17.05
CA LEU A 393 -9.94 21.75 -16.17
C LEU A 393 -9.87 21.36 -14.69
N ILE A 394 -8.84 21.88 -14.01
CA ILE A 394 -8.61 21.76 -12.58
C ILE A 394 -8.25 23.13 -12.01
N ILE A 395 -8.74 23.43 -10.79
CA ILE A 395 -8.46 24.67 -10.07
C ILE A 395 -7.45 24.37 -8.96
N LEU A 396 -6.42 25.22 -8.86
CA LEU A 396 -5.45 25.21 -7.76
C LEU A 396 -5.49 26.58 -7.06
N ALA A 397 -5.50 26.58 -5.75
CA ALA A 397 -5.42 27.80 -4.95
C ALA A 397 -3.95 28.16 -4.69
N LYS A 398 -3.62 29.44 -4.75
CA LYS A 398 -2.28 29.98 -4.46
C LYS A 398 -2.17 30.48 -3.01
N THR A 399 -3.29 30.73 -2.34
CA THR A 399 -3.33 31.15 -0.94
C THR A 399 -4.29 30.32 -0.09
N PRO A 400 -4.08 30.22 1.24
CA PRO A 400 -4.99 29.52 2.14
C PRO A 400 -6.42 30.06 2.12
N GLU A 401 -6.58 31.39 1.98
CA GLU A 401 -7.87 32.06 1.92
C GLU A 401 -8.64 31.66 0.66
N ALA A 402 -7.95 31.67 -0.49
CA ALA A 402 -8.53 31.23 -1.76
C ALA A 402 -8.91 29.74 -1.69
N TYR A 403 -8.07 28.91 -1.09
CA TYR A 403 -8.36 27.49 -0.88
C TYR A 403 -9.64 27.29 -0.07
N LYS A 404 -9.75 27.96 1.09
CA LYS A 404 -10.91 27.86 1.98
C LYS A 404 -12.20 28.30 1.27
N ASN A 405 -12.17 29.44 0.58
CA ASN A 405 -13.32 29.96 -0.15
C ASN A 405 -13.78 29.00 -1.27
N LEU A 406 -12.84 28.54 -2.10
CA LEU A 406 -13.15 27.62 -3.20
C LEU A 406 -13.65 26.26 -2.68
N GLN A 407 -13.06 25.72 -1.59
CA GLN A 407 -13.56 24.52 -0.94
C GLN A 407 -15.00 24.67 -0.43
N GLU A 408 -15.34 25.83 0.12
CA GLU A 408 -16.70 26.13 0.57
C GLU A 408 -17.67 26.13 -0.61
N GLN A 409 -17.30 26.73 -1.76
CA GLN A 409 -18.10 26.70 -2.99
C GLN A 409 -18.33 25.25 -3.49
N PHE A 410 -17.31 24.36 -3.41
CA PHE A 410 -17.48 22.94 -3.72
C PHE A 410 -18.43 22.24 -2.73
N CYS A 411 -18.33 22.53 -1.44
CA CYS A 411 -19.21 21.95 -0.40
C CYS A 411 -20.66 22.41 -0.59
N GLN A 412 -20.89 23.68 -0.90
CA GLN A 412 -22.20 24.27 -1.17
C GLN A 412 -22.77 23.89 -2.54
N ARG A 413 -21.96 23.23 -3.40
CA ARG A 413 -22.31 22.85 -4.77
C ARG A 413 -22.67 24.04 -5.67
N SER A 414 -22.10 25.20 -5.42
CA SER A 414 -22.31 26.41 -6.22
C SER A 414 -21.42 26.42 -7.48
N ILE A 415 -20.44 25.52 -7.59
CA ILE A 415 -19.58 25.38 -8.77
C ILE A 415 -20.27 24.51 -9.82
N SER A 416 -20.44 25.06 -11.02
CA SER A 416 -20.97 24.34 -12.18
C SER A 416 -19.84 23.67 -12.96
N LYS A 417 -20.07 22.44 -13.39
CA LYS A 417 -19.08 21.62 -14.13
C LYS A 417 -19.77 20.95 -15.32
N ARG A 418 -19.14 21.01 -16.48
CA ARG A 418 -19.52 20.24 -17.66
C ARG A 418 -18.38 19.36 -18.09
N TYR A 419 -18.69 18.07 -18.25
CA TYR A 419 -17.79 17.08 -18.84
C TYR A 419 -18.33 16.66 -20.18
N VAL A 420 -17.44 16.27 -21.09
CA VAL A 420 -17.78 15.60 -22.33
C VAL A 420 -17.19 14.19 -22.32
N ALA A 421 -17.96 13.22 -22.78
CA ALA A 421 -17.52 11.84 -22.90
C ALA A 421 -17.98 11.22 -24.22
N LEU A 422 -17.21 10.22 -24.70
CA LEU A 422 -17.59 9.37 -25.82
C LEU A 422 -17.95 8.00 -25.26
N LEU A 423 -19.19 7.58 -25.44
CA LEU A 423 -19.68 6.26 -24.99
C LEU A 423 -19.42 5.20 -26.07
N ASP A 424 -19.08 3.98 -25.62
CA ASP A 424 -18.82 2.82 -26.49
C ASP A 424 -20.13 2.11 -26.87
N GLY A 425 -20.96 2.83 -27.60
CA GLY A 425 -22.27 2.37 -28.05
C GLY A 425 -23.34 3.46 -28.03
N THR A 426 -24.59 3.03 -28.16
CA THR A 426 -25.78 3.89 -28.13
C THR A 426 -26.62 3.54 -26.88
N PRO A 427 -26.71 4.41 -25.88
CA PRO A 427 -27.50 4.15 -24.69
C PRO A 427 -28.99 4.08 -25.02
N LYS A 428 -29.69 3.12 -24.42
CA LYS A 428 -31.17 3.01 -24.49
C LYS A 428 -31.81 3.98 -23.50
N ALA A 429 -31.54 5.28 -23.66
CA ALA A 429 -31.96 6.32 -22.75
C ALA A 429 -32.48 7.56 -23.52
N PRO A 430 -33.30 8.43 -22.92
CA PRO A 430 -33.70 9.70 -23.51
C PRO A 430 -32.48 10.57 -23.87
N LYS A 431 -32.69 11.53 -24.79
CA LYS A 431 -31.61 12.47 -25.20
C LYS A 431 -31.05 13.29 -24.05
N SER A 432 -31.81 13.46 -22.96
CA SER A 432 -31.36 14.11 -21.72
C SER A 432 -32.07 13.48 -20.52
N GLY A 433 -31.43 13.52 -19.37
CA GLY A 433 -31.99 12.95 -18.15
C GLY A 433 -31.09 13.12 -16.93
N ARG A 434 -31.50 12.48 -15.83
CA ARG A 434 -30.79 12.48 -14.56
C ARG A 434 -30.49 11.06 -14.11
N ILE A 435 -29.26 10.83 -13.69
CA ILE A 435 -28.80 9.58 -13.07
C ILE A 435 -28.56 9.85 -11.58
N SER A 436 -29.24 9.09 -10.72
CA SER A 436 -29.12 9.19 -9.27
C SER A 436 -28.82 7.81 -8.69
N LEU A 437 -27.56 7.43 -8.65
CA LEU A 437 -27.08 6.12 -8.20
C LEU A 437 -26.04 6.30 -7.10
N PRO A 438 -26.36 5.95 -5.83
CA PRO A 438 -25.42 6.08 -4.73
C PRO A 438 -24.19 5.19 -4.92
N LEU A 439 -22.99 5.70 -4.59
CA LEU A 439 -21.71 5.04 -4.83
C LEU A 439 -20.95 4.77 -3.53
N ILE A 440 -20.31 3.62 -3.48
CA ILE A 440 -19.36 3.24 -2.44
C ILE A 440 -18.13 2.57 -3.07
N ALA A 441 -16.97 2.72 -2.43
CA ALA A 441 -15.79 1.95 -2.83
C ALA A 441 -16.05 0.45 -2.68
N ASP A 442 -15.69 -0.35 -3.68
CA ASP A 442 -15.71 -1.80 -3.55
C ASP A 442 -14.47 -2.23 -2.73
N PRO A 443 -14.63 -2.69 -1.49
CA PRO A 443 -13.50 -3.05 -0.65
C PRO A 443 -12.76 -4.29 -1.14
N LEU A 444 -13.43 -5.14 -1.91
CA LEU A 444 -12.89 -6.38 -2.44
C LEU A 444 -12.16 -6.18 -3.78
N ASN A 445 -12.55 -5.15 -4.54
CA ASN A 445 -12.01 -4.89 -5.88
C ASN A 445 -11.54 -3.43 -6.02
N ARG A 446 -10.53 -2.99 -5.28
CA ARG A 446 -9.97 -1.64 -5.44
C ARG A 446 -9.22 -1.54 -6.77
N PRO A 447 -9.35 -0.41 -7.52
CA PRO A 447 -9.96 0.86 -7.14
C PRO A 447 -11.45 1.03 -7.53
N TYR A 448 -12.18 -0.04 -7.81
CA TYR A 448 -13.56 0.02 -8.27
C TYR A 448 -14.50 0.73 -7.28
N GLN A 449 -15.49 1.40 -7.84
CA GLN A 449 -16.68 1.89 -7.13
C GLN A 449 -17.88 1.07 -7.60
N LYS A 450 -18.82 0.83 -6.70
CA LYS A 450 -20.08 0.13 -7.02
C LYS A 450 -21.29 0.94 -6.60
N VAL A 451 -22.41 0.68 -7.23
CA VAL A 451 -23.71 1.19 -6.80
C VAL A 451 -24.18 0.40 -5.58
N ASP A 452 -24.52 1.11 -4.51
CA ASP A 452 -25.03 0.53 -3.28
C ASP A 452 -26.12 1.46 -2.74
N THR A 453 -27.38 1.01 -2.77
CA THR A 453 -28.54 1.82 -2.37
C THR A 453 -28.61 2.04 -0.87
N ASP A 454 -28.03 1.14 -0.07
CA ASP A 454 -28.17 1.14 1.38
C ASP A 454 -27.03 1.91 2.07
N ASN A 455 -25.79 1.70 1.60
CA ASN A 455 -24.57 2.27 2.23
C ASN A 455 -23.83 3.28 1.34
N GLY A 456 -24.26 3.43 0.09
CA GLY A 456 -23.63 4.32 -0.88
C GLY A 456 -23.87 5.79 -0.57
N LYS A 457 -22.86 6.61 -0.88
CA LYS A 457 -22.98 8.07 -0.80
C LYS A 457 -23.73 8.59 -2.01
N ALA A 458 -24.73 9.45 -1.81
CA ALA A 458 -25.52 10.04 -2.89
C ALA A 458 -24.64 10.62 -4.00
N ALA A 459 -24.92 10.24 -5.24
CA ALA A 459 -24.25 10.70 -6.44
C ALA A 459 -25.30 11.01 -7.51
N VAL A 460 -25.24 12.24 -8.06
CA VAL A 460 -26.22 12.75 -9.02
C VAL A 460 -25.51 13.40 -10.21
N THR A 461 -25.92 13.00 -11.43
CA THR A 461 -25.39 13.52 -12.69
C THR A 461 -26.55 13.76 -13.65
N ASP A 462 -26.66 14.97 -14.19
CA ASP A 462 -27.51 15.24 -15.35
C ASP A 462 -26.69 14.96 -16.63
N TYR A 463 -27.36 14.55 -17.69
CA TYR A 463 -26.71 14.28 -18.97
C TYR A 463 -27.52 14.79 -20.16
N LYS A 464 -26.81 15.02 -21.29
CA LYS A 464 -27.38 15.40 -22.56
C LYS A 464 -26.58 14.74 -23.69
N ILE A 465 -27.24 13.93 -24.50
CA ILE A 465 -26.68 13.36 -25.72
C ILE A 465 -26.59 14.45 -26.77
N ILE A 466 -25.40 14.68 -27.33
CA ILE A 466 -25.14 15.74 -28.32
C ILE A 466 -25.00 15.19 -29.75
N GLY A 467 -24.57 13.95 -29.92
CA GLY A 467 -24.40 13.38 -31.25
C GLY A 467 -24.04 11.90 -31.23
N GLN A 468 -24.11 11.26 -32.39
CA GLN A 468 -23.68 9.90 -32.60
C GLN A 468 -22.80 9.82 -33.84
N ILE A 469 -21.70 9.06 -33.77
CA ILE A 469 -20.79 8.83 -34.88
C ILE A 469 -20.18 7.44 -34.79
N ALA A 470 -20.21 6.72 -35.90
CA ALA A 470 -19.60 5.37 -36.02
C ALA A 470 -20.01 4.40 -34.89
N GLY A 471 -21.30 4.40 -34.52
CA GLY A 471 -21.83 3.53 -33.45
C GLY A 471 -21.52 3.98 -32.03
N ARG A 472 -20.86 5.11 -31.83
CA ARG A 472 -20.53 5.73 -30.54
C ARG A 472 -21.37 6.97 -30.28
N THR A 473 -21.57 7.32 -29.01
CA THR A 473 -22.41 8.45 -28.60
C THR A 473 -21.59 9.51 -27.88
N LEU A 474 -21.63 10.74 -28.39
CA LEU A 474 -21.05 11.91 -27.71
C LEU A 474 -22.07 12.48 -26.73
N ILE A 475 -21.67 12.66 -25.46
CA ILE A 475 -22.54 13.07 -24.37
C ILE A 475 -21.91 14.16 -23.50
N GLU A 476 -22.73 15.11 -23.07
CA GLU A 476 -22.37 16.05 -21.99
C GLU A 476 -22.90 15.53 -20.65
N LEU A 477 -22.09 15.66 -19.61
CA LEU A 477 -22.36 15.22 -18.25
C LEU A 477 -22.19 16.39 -17.27
N PHE A 478 -23.20 16.60 -16.44
CA PHE A 478 -23.25 17.70 -15.47
C PHE A 478 -23.34 17.14 -14.05
N PRO A 479 -22.19 16.84 -13.39
CA PRO A 479 -22.21 16.23 -12.05
C PRO A 479 -22.54 17.27 -10.96
N HIS A 480 -23.63 17.06 -10.23
CA HIS A 480 -23.99 17.81 -9.02
C HIS A 480 -23.18 17.38 -7.79
N THR A 481 -22.64 16.20 -7.80
CA THR A 481 -21.78 15.62 -6.78
C THR A 481 -20.43 15.24 -7.40
N GLY A 482 -19.42 14.94 -6.57
CA GLY A 482 -18.06 14.59 -7.03
C GLY A 482 -17.54 13.32 -6.35
N ARG A 483 -18.20 12.17 -6.56
CA ARG A 483 -17.73 10.89 -6.03
C ARG A 483 -16.66 10.30 -6.94
N THR A 484 -15.74 9.53 -6.37
CA THR A 484 -14.72 8.81 -7.14
C THR A 484 -15.39 7.98 -8.23
N HIS A 485 -14.87 8.04 -9.45
CA HIS A 485 -15.37 7.36 -10.65
C HIS A 485 -16.85 7.61 -10.98
N GLN A 486 -17.50 8.65 -10.42
CA GLN A 486 -18.94 8.86 -10.53
C GLN A 486 -19.44 8.79 -11.98
N LEU A 487 -18.88 9.57 -12.87
CA LEU A 487 -19.31 9.64 -14.27
C LEU A 487 -19.09 8.31 -15.00
N ARG A 488 -17.98 7.63 -14.69
CA ARG A 488 -17.62 6.34 -15.27
C ARG A 488 -18.64 5.27 -14.88
N VAL A 489 -18.97 5.16 -13.60
CA VAL A 489 -19.99 4.20 -13.10
C VAL A 489 -21.38 4.56 -13.59
N HIS A 490 -21.77 5.84 -13.58
CA HIS A 490 -23.08 6.27 -14.07
C HIS A 490 -23.30 5.95 -15.56
N CYS A 491 -22.25 6.02 -16.38
CA CYS A 491 -22.32 5.63 -17.79
C CYS A 491 -22.37 4.11 -17.97
N ALA A 492 -21.54 3.37 -17.24
CA ALA A 492 -21.38 1.93 -17.44
C ALA A 492 -22.48 1.08 -16.76
N HIS A 493 -23.03 1.53 -15.62
CA HIS A 493 -23.92 0.73 -14.82
C HIS A 493 -25.29 0.55 -15.48
N ARG A 494 -25.87 -0.67 -15.39
CA ARG A 494 -27.17 -1.05 -15.99
C ARG A 494 -28.37 -0.17 -15.57
N LEU A 495 -28.33 0.40 -14.37
CA LEU A 495 -29.34 1.35 -13.88
C LEU A 495 -29.01 2.80 -14.27
N GLY A 496 -27.88 3.05 -14.90
CA GLY A 496 -27.49 4.33 -15.48
C GLY A 496 -27.73 4.34 -16.99
N LEU A 497 -26.66 4.55 -17.78
CA LEU A 497 -26.77 4.54 -19.25
C LEU A 497 -26.51 3.16 -19.86
N ASP A 498 -26.05 2.18 -19.10
CA ASP A 498 -25.68 0.83 -19.57
C ASP A 498 -24.76 0.87 -20.80
N THR A 499 -23.92 1.90 -20.88
CA THR A 499 -23.02 2.13 -22.01
C THR A 499 -21.74 2.79 -21.46
N PRO A 500 -20.63 2.03 -21.32
CA PRO A 500 -19.39 2.53 -20.75
C PRO A 500 -18.75 3.60 -21.63
N ILE A 501 -17.87 4.39 -21.03
CA ILE A 501 -17.05 5.37 -21.75
C ILE A 501 -15.95 4.64 -22.51
N VAL A 502 -15.68 5.03 -23.74
CA VAL A 502 -14.57 4.50 -24.57
C VAL A 502 -13.24 4.65 -23.82
N GLY A 503 -12.46 3.57 -23.76
CA GLY A 503 -11.17 3.56 -23.08
C GLY A 503 -11.25 3.47 -21.56
N ASP A 504 -12.41 3.16 -21.00
CA ASP A 504 -12.56 2.89 -19.58
C ASP A 504 -12.10 1.47 -19.24
N SER A 505 -10.85 1.32 -18.81
CA SER A 505 -10.25 0.03 -18.45
C SER A 505 -10.83 -0.62 -17.19
N LEU A 506 -11.63 0.12 -16.38
CA LEU A 506 -12.25 -0.41 -15.17
C LEU A 506 -13.71 -0.83 -15.37
N TYR A 507 -14.48 -0.07 -16.15
CA TYR A 507 -15.94 -0.28 -16.28
C TYR A 507 -16.37 -0.58 -17.71
N GLY A 508 -15.43 -0.64 -18.67
CA GLY A 508 -15.68 -0.91 -20.08
C GLY A 508 -14.49 -1.63 -20.73
N HIS A 509 -14.08 -1.17 -21.90
CA HIS A 509 -12.98 -1.73 -22.65
C HIS A 509 -11.83 -0.72 -22.79
N PRO A 510 -10.56 -1.15 -22.64
CA PRO A 510 -9.41 -0.27 -22.80
C PRO A 510 -9.29 0.25 -24.24
N ALA A 511 -8.77 1.47 -24.39
CA ALA A 511 -8.37 2.10 -25.65
C ALA A 511 -7.10 2.94 -25.41
N ASP A 512 -6.70 3.74 -26.40
CA ASP A 512 -5.54 4.65 -26.29
C ASP A 512 -5.62 5.62 -25.11
N ARG A 513 -6.84 5.99 -24.68
CA ARG A 513 -7.10 6.82 -23.50
C ARG A 513 -8.55 6.66 -23.02
N LEU A 514 -8.83 7.14 -21.81
CA LEU A 514 -10.21 7.36 -21.36
C LEU A 514 -10.78 8.62 -22.07
N TYR A 515 -11.87 8.45 -22.81
CA TYR A 515 -12.54 9.52 -23.53
C TYR A 515 -13.53 10.28 -22.63
N LEU A 516 -13.00 10.82 -21.51
CA LEU A 516 -13.68 11.66 -20.54
C LEU A 516 -12.87 12.93 -20.28
N HIS A 517 -13.50 14.10 -20.40
CA HIS A 517 -12.84 15.39 -20.29
C HIS A 517 -13.68 16.41 -19.51
N ALA A 518 -13.10 17.04 -18.50
CA ALA A 518 -13.68 18.17 -17.76
C ALA A 518 -13.58 19.44 -18.64
N GLU A 519 -14.61 19.68 -19.45
CA GLU A 519 -14.60 20.67 -20.53
C GLU A 519 -14.83 22.10 -20.05
N ALA A 520 -15.75 22.30 -19.09
CA ALA A 520 -16.03 23.63 -18.56
C ALA A 520 -16.22 23.62 -17.04
N ILE A 521 -15.82 24.74 -16.41
CA ILE A 521 -16.02 24.98 -14.99
C ILE A 521 -16.38 26.46 -14.76
N THR A 522 -17.42 26.68 -13.94
CA THR A 522 -17.89 28.02 -13.54
C THR A 522 -17.89 28.13 -12.02
N PHE A 523 -17.28 29.16 -11.48
CA PHE A 523 -17.17 29.42 -10.04
C PHE A 523 -17.08 30.94 -9.77
N ARG A 524 -17.18 31.32 -8.48
CA ARG A 524 -16.96 32.71 -8.07
C ARG A 524 -15.50 32.90 -7.64
N HIS A 525 -14.86 33.93 -8.18
CA HIS A 525 -13.48 34.27 -7.82
C HIS A 525 -13.34 34.52 -6.32
N PRO A 526 -12.39 33.87 -5.61
CA PRO A 526 -12.33 33.90 -4.15
C PRO A 526 -12.10 35.25 -3.53
N ALA A 527 -11.44 36.18 -4.21
CA ALA A 527 -11.17 37.53 -3.72
C ALA A 527 -12.22 38.57 -4.20
N THR A 528 -12.63 38.51 -5.48
CA THR A 528 -13.48 39.54 -6.07
C THR A 528 -14.97 39.17 -6.04
N GLY A 529 -15.32 37.91 -5.83
CA GLY A 529 -16.71 37.43 -5.91
C GLY A 529 -17.31 37.38 -7.32
N LYS A 530 -16.56 37.81 -8.35
CA LYS A 530 -17.00 37.79 -9.75
C LYS A 530 -17.14 36.35 -10.25
N GLU A 531 -18.22 36.09 -10.97
CA GLU A 531 -18.41 34.81 -11.64
C GLU A 531 -17.43 34.67 -12.81
N MET A 532 -16.73 33.52 -12.87
CA MET A 532 -15.75 33.20 -13.90
C MET A 532 -16.10 31.86 -14.52
N THR A 533 -16.02 31.77 -15.84
CA THR A 533 -16.23 30.54 -16.60
C THR A 533 -15.00 30.29 -17.47
N PHE A 534 -14.50 29.07 -17.39
CA PHE A 534 -13.40 28.60 -18.22
C PHE A 534 -13.85 27.39 -19.02
N GLU A 535 -13.37 27.30 -20.27
CA GLU A 535 -13.70 26.22 -21.19
C GLU A 535 -12.45 25.76 -21.95
N ARG A 536 -12.29 24.45 -22.07
CA ARG A 536 -11.28 23.79 -22.91
C ARG A 536 -11.93 22.61 -23.63
N THR A 537 -12.17 22.75 -24.89
CA THR A 537 -12.81 21.73 -25.74
C THR A 537 -11.90 20.49 -25.87
N ALA A 538 -12.46 19.32 -25.60
CA ALA A 538 -11.76 18.06 -25.78
C ALA A 538 -11.29 17.85 -27.22
N GLY A 539 -10.04 17.43 -27.41
CA GLY A 539 -9.51 17.17 -28.76
C GLY A 539 -10.38 16.19 -29.57
N PHE A 540 -10.87 15.12 -28.94
CA PHE A 540 -11.75 14.14 -29.58
C PHE A 540 -13.14 14.74 -29.94
N ARG A 541 -13.64 15.76 -29.22
CA ARG A 541 -14.87 16.45 -29.62
C ARG A 541 -14.70 17.20 -30.93
N ARG A 542 -13.56 17.89 -31.10
CA ARG A 542 -13.25 18.62 -32.35
C ARG A 542 -13.14 17.70 -33.56
N SER A 543 -12.59 16.49 -33.36
CA SER A 543 -12.47 15.49 -34.42
C SER A 543 -13.80 14.87 -34.81
N ILE A 544 -14.78 14.84 -33.89
CA ILE A 544 -16.11 14.23 -34.10
C ILE A 544 -17.12 15.25 -34.63
N MET A 545 -17.04 16.48 -34.15
CA MET A 545 -17.90 17.61 -34.56
C MET A 545 -16.99 18.81 -34.91
N PRO A 546 -16.47 18.90 -36.15
CA PRO A 546 -15.77 20.10 -36.58
C PRO A 546 -16.71 21.31 -36.38
N GLN A 547 -16.22 22.36 -35.79
CA GLN A 547 -16.94 23.63 -35.76
C GLN A 547 -16.90 24.21 -37.18
N ASP A 548 -18.06 24.52 -37.74
CA ASP A 548 -18.22 25.31 -38.97
C ASP A 548 -17.57 26.68 -38.83
#